data_5e995b0e9f47d81817c11c75034c3aca
#
_entry.id   5e995b0e9f47d81817c11c75034c3aca
#
_cell.length_a   1.000
_cell.length_b   1.000
_cell.length_c   1.000
_cell.angle_alpha   90.00
_cell.angle_beta   90.00
_cell.angle_gamma   90.00
#
_symmetry.space_group_name_H-M   'P 1'
#
loop_
_entity.id
_entity.type
_entity.pdbx_description
1 polymer ?
#
loop_
_entity_poly.entity_id
_entity_poly.type
_entity_poly.pdbx_seq_one_letter_code
_entity_poly.pdbx_strand_id
1 'polypeptide(L)'
;MDFESVYKKYVEGTANDEEKAFVEQELDKAQKMTEIIDAYQSYRPIDNECDMETVKKAQKKFAKKNAIRTLAITAVCIMLVAAIVLASVFGTAFGSANKNCNVTAEEAKQIALQFVANTYGTGGVPIVTECKREIDYSSDLRHSVFTYEIEIQFGLVYEIDVRVNAKTGLVTLEGISST
;
A
#
# COMPACT_ATOMS: atom_id res chain seq x y z
N MET A 1 56.09 -33.73 -24.69
CA MET A 1 56.59 -35.14 -24.57
C MET A 1 55.38 -36.07 -24.67
N ASP A 2 55.50 -37.14 -25.40
CA ASP A 2 54.44 -38.16 -25.43
C ASP A 2 54.61 -39.06 -24.22
N PHE A 3 53.57 -39.17 -23.38
CA PHE A 3 53.61 -39.90 -22.12
C PHE A 3 53.94 -41.37 -22.32
N GLU A 4 53.36 -42.04 -23.31
CA GLU A 4 53.50 -43.45 -23.56
C GLU A 4 54.95 -43.85 -23.90
N SER A 5 55.59 -43.01 -24.74
CA SER A 5 57.01 -43.27 -25.15
C SER A 5 57.98 -43.03 -23.99
N VAL A 6 57.72 -42.02 -23.16
CA VAL A 6 58.55 -41.64 -21.99
C VAL A 6 58.35 -42.70 -20.87
N TYR A 7 57.09 -43.11 -20.64
CA TYR A 7 56.76 -44.13 -19.64
C TYR A 7 57.45 -45.50 -19.92
N LYS A 8 57.52 -45.84 -21.19
CA LYS A 8 58.27 -47.08 -21.59
C LYS A 8 59.74 -46.96 -21.20
N LYS A 9 60.39 -45.83 -21.47
CA LYS A 9 61.79 -45.62 -21.05
C LYS A 9 61.96 -45.59 -19.54
N TYR A 10 60.95 -45.07 -18.81
CA TYR A 10 60.95 -45.04 -17.36
C TYR A 10 60.93 -46.45 -16.77
N VAL A 11 60.06 -47.32 -17.27
CA VAL A 11 59.96 -48.71 -16.84
C VAL A 11 61.21 -49.49 -17.21
N GLU A 12 61.84 -49.22 -18.37
CA GLU A 12 63.08 -49.83 -18.84
C GLU A 12 64.34 -49.32 -18.14
N GLY A 13 64.18 -48.27 -17.27
CA GLY A 13 65.27 -47.65 -16.51
C GLY A 13 66.23 -46.79 -17.37
N THR A 14 65.81 -46.44 -18.60
CA THR A 14 66.64 -45.68 -19.58
C THR A 14 66.24 -44.20 -19.66
N ALA A 15 65.23 -43.77 -18.87
CA ALA A 15 64.75 -42.37 -18.82
C ALA A 15 65.76 -41.47 -18.15
N ASN A 16 65.96 -40.29 -18.69
CA ASN A 16 66.74 -39.21 -18.05
C ASN A 16 65.97 -38.55 -16.90
N ASP A 17 66.61 -37.70 -16.12
CA ASP A 17 66.02 -37.08 -14.95
C ASP A 17 64.80 -36.21 -15.24
N GLU A 18 64.76 -35.52 -16.39
CA GLU A 18 63.60 -34.75 -16.85
C GLU A 18 62.42 -35.65 -17.25
N GLU A 19 62.71 -36.76 -17.93
CA GLU A 19 61.72 -37.77 -18.32
C GLU A 19 61.12 -38.48 -17.10
N LYS A 20 61.95 -38.77 -16.07
CA LYS A 20 61.50 -39.36 -14.80
C LYS A 20 60.59 -38.41 -14.07
N ALA A 21 60.98 -37.13 -13.92
CA ALA A 21 60.16 -36.10 -13.26
C ALA A 21 58.81 -35.90 -13.97
N PHE A 22 58.81 -35.95 -15.31
CA PHE A 22 57.56 -35.87 -16.08
C PHE A 22 56.63 -37.06 -15.80
N VAL A 23 57.14 -38.28 -15.79
CA VAL A 23 56.33 -39.48 -15.51
C VAL A 23 55.77 -39.44 -14.08
N GLU A 24 56.61 -39.11 -13.09
CA GLU A 24 56.19 -39.00 -11.69
C GLU A 24 55.10 -37.94 -11.50
N GLN A 25 55.19 -36.80 -12.19
CA GLN A 25 54.17 -35.78 -12.16
C GLN A 25 52.83 -36.24 -12.75
N GLU A 26 52.86 -36.96 -13.88
CA GLU A 26 51.64 -37.47 -14.49
C GLU A 26 50.98 -38.61 -13.66
N LEU A 27 51.80 -39.46 -13.02
CA LEU A 27 51.31 -40.47 -12.10
C LEU A 27 50.66 -39.84 -10.85
N ASP A 28 51.25 -38.81 -10.26
CA ASP A 28 50.65 -38.05 -9.14
C ASP A 28 49.32 -37.43 -9.51
N LYS A 29 49.21 -36.85 -10.73
CA LYS A 29 47.92 -36.35 -11.24
C LYS A 29 46.89 -37.47 -11.41
N ALA A 30 47.27 -38.61 -11.94
CA ALA A 30 46.39 -39.76 -12.12
C ALA A 30 45.90 -40.31 -10.76
N GLN A 31 46.79 -40.39 -9.77
CA GLN A 31 46.44 -40.80 -8.42
C GLN A 31 45.45 -39.85 -7.76
N LYS A 32 45.69 -38.56 -7.85
CA LYS A 32 44.74 -37.52 -7.32
C LYS A 32 43.38 -37.61 -8.01
N MET A 33 43.37 -37.87 -9.32
CA MET A 33 42.11 -38.04 -10.05
C MET A 33 41.34 -39.29 -9.56
N THR A 34 42.04 -40.39 -9.29
CA THR A 34 41.45 -41.59 -8.73
C THR A 34 40.87 -41.36 -7.36
N GLU A 35 41.59 -40.67 -6.48
CA GLU A 35 41.09 -40.29 -5.16
C GLU A 35 39.81 -39.42 -5.23
N ILE A 36 39.74 -38.51 -6.19
CA ILE A 36 38.54 -37.67 -6.42
C ILE A 36 37.38 -38.56 -6.91
N ILE A 37 37.65 -39.50 -7.85
CA ILE A 37 36.61 -40.40 -8.37
C ILE A 37 36.10 -41.34 -7.26
N ASP A 38 36.98 -41.88 -6.43
CA ASP A 38 36.59 -42.71 -5.29
C ASP A 38 35.81 -41.93 -4.22
N ALA A 39 36.19 -40.68 -3.97
CA ALA A 39 35.43 -39.79 -3.13
C ALA A 39 34.03 -39.51 -3.69
N TYR A 40 33.89 -39.32 -5.00
CA TYR A 40 32.58 -39.19 -5.67
C TYR A 40 31.79 -40.52 -5.66
N GLN A 41 32.40 -41.64 -5.82
CA GLN A 41 31.72 -42.96 -5.80
C GLN A 41 31.32 -43.38 -4.38
N SER A 42 32.08 -42.99 -3.37
CA SER A 42 31.73 -43.20 -1.95
C SER A 42 30.62 -42.27 -1.47
N TYR A 43 30.31 -41.21 -2.23
CA TYR A 43 29.09 -40.43 -2.02
C TYR A 43 27.91 -41.38 -2.31
N ARG A 44 27.26 -41.86 -1.23
CA ARG A 44 26.03 -42.66 -1.34
C ARG A 44 25.08 -41.97 -2.30
N PRO A 45 24.49 -42.68 -3.27
CA PRO A 45 23.39 -42.09 -4.01
C PRO A 45 22.35 -41.64 -2.98
N ILE A 46 22.08 -40.34 -2.97
CA ILE A 46 21.05 -39.72 -2.14
C ILE A 46 19.80 -40.56 -2.39
N ASP A 47 19.22 -41.11 -1.32
CA ASP A 47 18.03 -41.94 -1.40
C ASP A 47 16.89 -41.06 -1.92
N ASN A 48 16.68 -41.12 -3.25
CA ASN A 48 15.86 -40.17 -4.01
C ASN A 48 14.40 -40.10 -3.54
N GLU A 49 13.92 -41.12 -2.79
CA GLU A 49 12.54 -41.09 -2.28
C GLU A 49 12.39 -40.22 -1.03
N CYS A 50 13.33 -40.29 -0.09
CA CYS A 50 13.27 -39.47 1.13
C CYS A 50 13.52 -37.98 0.83
N ASP A 51 14.43 -37.66 -0.08
CA ASP A 51 14.75 -36.31 -0.49
C ASP A 51 13.63 -35.66 -1.31
N MET A 52 12.96 -36.44 -2.18
CA MET A 52 11.86 -35.91 -2.99
C MET A 52 10.66 -35.45 -2.13
N GLU A 53 10.37 -36.15 -1.04
CA GLU A 53 9.30 -35.76 -0.12
C GLU A 53 9.69 -34.48 0.68
N THR A 54 10.92 -34.39 1.11
CA THR A 54 11.47 -33.23 1.81
C THR A 54 11.50 -32.00 0.90
N VAL A 55 11.92 -32.16 -0.36
CA VAL A 55 11.90 -31.11 -1.38
C VAL A 55 10.47 -30.66 -1.69
N LYS A 56 9.52 -31.59 -1.85
CA LYS A 56 8.10 -31.25 -2.06
C LYS A 56 7.50 -30.50 -0.88
N LYS A 57 7.82 -30.88 0.36
CA LYS A 57 7.39 -30.18 1.58
C LYS A 57 8.00 -28.76 1.64
N ALA A 58 9.27 -28.61 1.33
CA ALA A 58 9.94 -27.31 1.26
C ALA A 58 9.35 -26.43 0.16
N GLN A 59 9.15 -26.96 -1.05
CA GLN A 59 8.51 -26.21 -2.15
C GLN A 59 7.10 -25.73 -1.80
N LYS A 60 6.26 -26.58 -1.19
CA LYS A 60 4.92 -26.19 -0.72
C LYS A 60 4.99 -25.07 0.33
N LYS A 61 5.96 -25.13 1.24
CA LYS A 61 6.17 -24.10 2.28
C LYS A 61 6.63 -22.77 1.68
N PHE A 62 7.53 -22.81 0.69
CA PHE A 62 7.97 -21.62 -0.06
C PHE A 62 6.86 -21.03 -0.92
N ALA A 63 6.10 -21.86 -1.64
CA ALA A 63 4.97 -21.41 -2.44
C ALA A 63 3.92 -20.72 -1.58
N LYS A 64 3.55 -21.29 -0.42
CA LYS A 64 2.61 -20.70 0.54
C LYS A 64 3.13 -19.36 1.09
N LYS A 65 4.42 -19.30 1.45
CA LYS A 65 5.04 -18.06 1.97
C LYS A 65 5.08 -16.96 0.92
N ASN A 66 5.40 -17.32 -0.34
CA ASN A 66 5.41 -16.36 -1.44
C ASN A 66 3.99 -15.89 -1.79
N ALA A 67 3.00 -16.79 -1.82
CA ALA A 67 1.61 -16.42 -2.04
C ALA A 67 1.11 -15.42 -1.00
N ILE A 68 1.40 -15.64 0.29
CA ILE A 68 1.03 -14.71 1.37
C ILE A 68 1.73 -13.36 1.20
N ARG A 69 3.03 -13.36 0.84
CA ARG A 69 3.76 -12.10 0.60
C ARG A 69 3.19 -11.33 -0.59
N THR A 70 2.92 -12.01 -1.69
CA THR A 70 2.32 -11.38 -2.88
C THR A 70 0.96 -10.79 -2.53
N LEU A 71 0.11 -11.53 -1.82
CA LEU A 71 -1.20 -11.07 -1.40
C LEU A 71 -1.13 -9.85 -0.48
N ALA A 72 -0.18 -9.83 0.47
CA ALA A 72 0.06 -8.70 1.35
C ALA A 72 0.52 -7.45 0.57
N ILE A 73 1.46 -7.60 -0.36
CA ILE A 73 1.94 -6.49 -1.21
C ILE A 73 0.79 -5.95 -2.06
N THR A 74 -0.01 -6.83 -2.69
CA THR A 74 -1.16 -6.42 -3.50
C THR A 74 -2.19 -5.64 -2.66
N ALA A 75 -2.50 -6.11 -1.45
CA ALA A 75 -3.41 -5.42 -0.55
C ALA A 75 -2.90 -4.01 -0.17
N VAL A 76 -1.61 -3.88 0.14
CA VAL A 76 -0.99 -2.57 0.42
C VAL A 76 -1.07 -1.64 -0.80
N CYS A 77 -0.78 -2.14 -2.00
CA CYS A 77 -0.88 -1.34 -3.22
C CYS A 77 -2.32 -0.85 -3.47
N ILE A 78 -3.32 -1.72 -3.28
CA ILE A 78 -4.73 -1.32 -3.42
C ILE A 78 -5.10 -0.23 -2.41
N MET A 79 -4.69 -0.39 -1.13
CA MET A 79 -4.95 0.64 -0.10
C MET A 79 -4.28 1.98 -0.44
N LEU A 80 -3.05 1.97 -0.95
CA LEU A 80 -2.36 3.19 -1.36
C LEU A 80 -3.07 3.88 -2.52
N VAL A 81 -3.49 3.14 -3.55
CA VAL A 81 -4.25 3.69 -4.67
C VAL A 81 -5.57 4.29 -4.17
N ALA A 82 -6.31 3.57 -3.33
CA ALA A 82 -7.54 4.07 -2.74
C ALA A 82 -7.32 5.36 -1.92
N ALA A 83 -6.26 5.41 -1.11
CA ALA A 83 -5.91 6.62 -0.35
C ALA A 83 -5.58 7.82 -1.26
N ILE A 84 -4.84 7.60 -2.36
CA ILE A 84 -4.53 8.67 -3.33
C ILE A 84 -5.80 9.17 -3.99
N VAL A 85 -6.70 8.27 -4.41
CA VAL A 85 -7.98 8.65 -5.04
C VAL A 85 -8.82 9.45 -4.06
N LEU A 86 -8.99 8.97 -2.82
CA LEU A 86 -9.74 9.68 -1.79
C LEU A 86 -9.14 11.06 -1.50
N ALA A 87 -7.82 11.16 -1.32
CA ALA A 87 -7.15 12.43 -1.09
C ALA A 87 -7.34 13.40 -2.26
N SER A 88 -7.35 12.91 -3.50
CA SER A 88 -7.59 13.74 -4.69
C SER A 88 -9.03 14.24 -4.74
N VAL A 89 -10.01 13.38 -4.46
CA VAL A 89 -11.44 13.74 -4.43
C VAL A 89 -11.72 14.77 -3.34
N PHE A 90 -11.32 14.47 -2.10
CA PHE A 90 -11.52 15.39 -0.98
C PHE A 90 -10.74 16.69 -1.15
N GLY A 91 -9.49 16.62 -1.62
CA GLY A 91 -8.67 17.80 -1.86
C GLY A 91 -9.27 18.73 -2.92
N THR A 92 -9.82 18.18 -4.00
CA THR A 92 -10.47 18.96 -5.06
C THR A 92 -11.77 19.61 -4.55
N ALA A 93 -12.63 18.85 -3.89
CA ALA A 93 -13.89 19.35 -3.35
C ALA A 93 -13.66 20.42 -2.28
N PHE A 94 -12.76 20.16 -1.32
CA PHE A 94 -12.43 21.11 -0.27
C PHE A 94 -11.78 22.38 -0.83
N GLY A 95 -10.83 22.24 -1.76
CA GLY A 95 -10.20 23.38 -2.42
C GLY A 95 -11.19 24.24 -3.19
N SER A 96 -12.16 23.61 -3.86
CA SER A 96 -13.25 24.31 -4.55
C SER A 96 -14.18 25.00 -3.56
N ALA A 97 -14.64 24.29 -2.54
CA ALA A 97 -15.52 24.86 -1.52
C ALA A 97 -14.88 26.06 -0.81
N ASN A 98 -13.57 25.97 -0.53
CA ASN A 98 -12.83 27.07 0.08
C ASN A 98 -12.74 28.33 -0.82
N LYS A 99 -12.52 28.12 -2.14
CA LYS A 99 -12.53 29.25 -3.10
C LYS A 99 -13.89 29.88 -3.28
N ASN A 100 -14.94 29.09 -3.12
CA ASN A 100 -16.34 29.54 -3.24
C ASN A 100 -16.95 30.02 -1.93
N CYS A 101 -16.17 30.07 -0.84
CA CYS A 101 -16.65 30.51 0.48
C CYS A 101 -16.58 32.03 0.58
N ASN A 102 -17.71 32.68 0.34
CA ASN A 102 -17.86 34.17 0.45
C ASN A 102 -18.47 34.60 1.78
N VAL A 103 -19.12 33.68 2.47
CA VAL A 103 -19.82 33.92 3.74
C VAL A 103 -19.08 33.16 4.85
N THR A 104 -18.69 33.89 5.87
CA THR A 104 -18.06 33.29 7.08
C THR A 104 -19.12 32.66 7.98
N ALA A 105 -18.70 31.84 8.92
CA ALA A 105 -19.61 31.19 9.88
C ALA A 105 -20.40 32.22 10.70
N GLU A 106 -19.77 33.33 11.09
CA GLU A 106 -20.45 34.40 11.86
C GLU A 106 -21.47 35.17 11.01
N GLU A 107 -21.13 35.45 9.75
CA GLU A 107 -22.09 36.05 8.82
C GLU A 107 -23.25 35.08 8.53
N ALA A 108 -22.99 33.78 8.38
CA ALA A 108 -24.04 32.80 8.18
C ALA A 108 -25.01 32.71 9.36
N LYS A 109 -24.51 32.79 10.61
CA LYS A 109 -25.35 32.86 11.80
C LYS A 109 -26.23 34.12 11.78
N GLN A 110 -25.67 35.26 11.43
CA GLN A 110 -26.46 36.50 11.34
C GLN A 110 -27.54 36.45 10.26
N ILE A 111 -27.20 35.89 9.09
CA ILE A 111 -28.16 35.68 8.00
C ILE A 111 -29.28 34.74 8.44
N ALA A 112 -28.95 33.64 9.10
CA ALA A 112 -29.92 32.69 9.62
C ALA A 112 -30.85 33.30 10.68
N LEU A 113 -30.28 34.04 11.63
CA LEU A 113 -31.07 34.77 12.66
C LEU A 113 -32.03 35.79 12.04
N GLN A 114 -31.57 36.54 11.06
CA GLN A 114 -32.42 37.51 10.33
C GLN A 114 -33.54 36.81 9.56
N PHE A 115 -33.22 35.67 8.91
CA PHE A 115 -34.20 34.87 8.19
C PHE A 115 -35.31 34.38 9.13
N VAL A 116 -34.95 33.81 10.29
CA VAL A 116 -35.89 33.31 11.29
C VAL A 116 -36.74 34.46 11.86
N ALA A 117 -36.10 35.57 12.24
CA ALA A 117 -36.82 36.72 12.74
C ALA A 117 -37.84 37.32 11.74
N ASN A 118 -37.45 37.40 10.47
CA ASN A 118 -38.32 37.91 9.40
C ASN A 118 -39.45 36.94 9.03
N THR A 119 -39.20 35.64 9.12
CA THR A 119 -40.15 34.60 8.68
C THR A 119 -41.19 34.29 9.76
N TYR A 120 -40.74 34.20 11.01
CA TYR A 120 -41.57 33.72 12.13
C TYR A 120 -41.99 34.85 13.10
N GLY A 121 -41.57 36.07 12.86
CA GLY A 121 -42.02 37.26 13.60
C GLY A 121 -41.34 37.44 14.95
N THR A 122 -42.00 38.24 15.83
CA THR A 122 -41.40 38.68 17.09
C THR A 122 -41.80 37.83 18.29
N GLY A 123 -42.21 36.56 18.08
CA GLY A 123 -42.66 35.67 19.17
C GLY A 123 -41.56 35.17 20.13
N GLY A 124 -40.33 35.53 19.88
CA GLY A 124 -39.17 35.19 20.71
C GLY A 124 -37.87 35.79 20.15
N VAL A 125 -36.82 35.70 20.93
CA VAL A 125 -35.47 36.04 20.46
C VAL A 125 -34.82 34.78 19.94
N PRO A 126 -34.46 34.71 18.64
CA PRO A 126 -33.78 33.54 18.11
C PRO A 126 -32.36 33.45 18.66
N ILE A 127 -31.96 32.28 19.09
CA ILE A 127 -30.63 32.00 19.63
C ILE A 127 -30.02 30.83 18.85
N VAL A 128 -28.82 30.97 18.29
CA VAL A 128 -28.09 29.89 17.64
C VAL A 128 -27.60 28.94 18.72
N THR A 129 -28.02 27.71 18.65
CA THR A 129 -27.59 26.63 19.54
C THR A 129 -26.44 25.78 18.95
N GLU A 130 -26.47 25.55 17.65
CA GLU A 130 -25.40 24.84 16.93
C GLU A 130 -25.14 25.51 15.57
N CYS A 131 -23.87 25.38 15.10
CA CYS A 131 -23.48 25.76 13.74
C CYS A 131 -22.40 24.82 13.25
N LYS A 132 -22.76 23.96 12.32
CA LYS A 132 -21.86 23.02 11.65
C LYS A 132 -21.55 23.50 10.25
N ARG A 133 -20.31 23.23 9.79
CA ARG A 133 -19.90 23.50 8.41
C ARG A 133 -19.76 22.19 7.67
N GLU A 134 -20.49 22.04 6.61
CA GLU A 134 -20.47 20.85 5.75
C GLU A 134 -20.03 21.22 4.33
N ILE A 135 -19.66 20.22 3.55
CA ILE A 135 -19.37 20.39 2.12
C ILE A 135 -20.53 19.81 1.33
N ASP A 136 -21.15 20.65 0.55
CA ASP A 136 -22.10 20.23 -0.47
C ASP A 136 -21.31 19.87 -1.73
N TYR A 137 -21.25 18.56 -2.02
CA TYR A 137 -20.48 18.01 -3.12
C TYR A 137 -21.21 18.17 -4.44
N SER A 138 -20.61 18.88 -5.37
CA SER A 138 -21.11 18.88 -6.73
C SER A 138 -20.66 17.63 -7.50
N SER A 139 -21.39 17.26 -8.52
CA SER A 139 -21.13 16.08 -9.33
C SER A 139 -19.74 16.07 -10.00
N ASP A 140 -19.18 17.24 -10.28
CA ASP A 140 -17.85 17.42 -10.87
C ASP A 140 -16.77 17.82 -9.85
N LEU A 141 -17.12 17.91 -8.56
CA LEU A 141 -16.29 18.34 -7.43
C LEU A 141 -15.73 19.76 -7.52
N ARG A 142 -15.72 20.38 -8.71
CA ARG A 142 -15.14 21.72 -8.94
C ARG A 142 -16.08 22.84 -8.54
N HIS A 143 -17.35 22.53 -8.35
CA HIS A 143 -18.39 23.48 -7.93
C HIS A 143 -18.89 23.20 -6.51
N SER A 144 -18.17 22.36 -5.76
CA SER A 144 -18.49 22.11 -4.36
C SER A 144 -18.44 23.41 -3.55
N VAL A 145 -19.36 23.55 -2.62
CA VAL A 145 -19.50 24.74 -1.76
C VAL A 145 -19.58 24.31 -0.31
N PHE A 146 -19.22 25.19 0.61
CA PHE A 146 -19.59 25.00 2.00
C PHE A 146 -21.03 25.42 2.23
N THR A 147 -21.70 24.69 3.12
CA THR A 147 -22.98 25.00 3.70
C THR A 147 -22.84 25.04 5.21
N TYR A 148 -23.49 25.98 5.82
CA TYR A 148 -23.60 26.06 7.28
C TYR A 148 -24.98 25.55 7.68
N GLU A 149 -24.99 24.44 8.41
CA GLU A 149 -26.16 23.89 9.07
C GLU A 149 -26.27 24.58 10.43
N ILE A 150 -27.36 25.29 10.66
CA ILE A 150 -27.51 26.16 11.83
C ILE A 150 -28.82 25.80 12.53
N GLU A 151 -28.70 25.34 13.76
CA GLU A 151 -29.82 25.11 14.66
C GLU A 151 -30.12 26.40 15.44
N ILE A 152 -31.38 26.81 15.41
CA ILE A 152 -31.83 28.03 16.07
C ILE A 152 -32.98 27.73 17.00
N GLN A 153 -32.79 27.97 18.28
CA GLN A 153 -33.86 27.92 19.24
C GLN A 153 -34.66 29.22 19.13
N PHE A 154 -35.96 29.09 18.90
CA PHE A 154 -36.90 30.24 18.81
C PHE A 154 -37.97 30.12 19.88
N GLY A 155 -37.86 30.97 20.89
CA GLY A 155 -38.69 30.87 22.09
C GLY A 155 -38.29 29.67 22.98
N LEU A 156 -39.26 29.13 23.70
CA LEU A 156 -39.04 28.01 24.64
C LEU A 156 -39.39 26.63 24.05
N VAL A 157 -39.93 26.58 22.82
CA VAL A 157 -40.65 25.39 22.33
C VAL A 157 -40.21 25.01 20.91
N TYR A 158 -39.64 25.90 20.14
CA TYR A 158 -39.31 25.62 18.74
C TYR A 158 -37.83 25.61 18.48
N GLU A 159 -37.38 24.59 17.77
CA GLU A 159 -36.07 24.48 17.17
C GLU A 159 -36.23 24.54 15.64
N ILE A 160 -35.45 25.39 15.01
CA ILE A 160 -35.53 25.68 13.58
C ILE A 160 -34.18 25.41 12.98
N ASP A 161 -34.14 24.42 12.04
CA ASP A 161 -32.94 24.04 11.31
C ASP A 161 -32.91 24.75 9.97
N VAL A 162 -31.85 25.53 9.75
CA VAL A 162 -31.64 26.24 8.50
C VAL A 162 -30.27 25.93 7.93
N ARG A 163 -30.19 25.87 6.61
CA ARG A 163 -28.95 25.72 5.88
C ARG A 163 -28.63 27.00 5.11
N VAL A 164 -27.43 27.54 5.33
CA VAL A 164 -26.93 28.73 4.66
C VAL A 164 -25.83 28.37 3.68
N ASN A 165 -26.01 28.64 2.40
CA ASN A 165 -25.01 28.44 1.39
C ASN A 165 -23.87 29.45 1.51
N ALA A 166 -22.63 28.96 1.75
CA ALA A 166 -21.47 29.83 1.99
C ALA A 166 -21.04 30.64 0.76
N LYS A 167 -21.47 30.30 -0.45
CA LYS A 167 -21.16 31.05 -1.66
C LYS A 167 -22.12 32.18 -1.91
N THR A 168 -23.42 31.97 -1.66
CA THR A 168 -24.49 32.88 -2.07
C THR A 168 -25.18 33.54 -0.90
N GLY A 169 -25.04 33.05 0.32
CA GLY A 169 -25.80 33.46 1.48
C GLY A 169 -27.27 33.02 1.45
N LEU A 170 -27.66 32.19 0.49
CA LEU A 170 -29.04 31.71 0.39
C LEU A 170 -29.37 30.82 1.58
N VAL A 171 -30.51 31.09 2.19
CA VAL A 171 -31.02 30.30 3.32
C VAL A 171 -32.10 29.35 2.83
N THR A 172 -31.99 28.10 3.28
CA THR A 172 -32.99 27.05 3.05
C THR A 172 -33.45 26.54 4.42
N LEU A 173 -34.75 26.44 4.62
CA LEU A 173 -35.34 25.85 5.82
C LEU A 173 -35.25 24.29 5.63
N GLU A 174 -34.72 23.59 6.64
CA GLU A 174 -34.64 22.12 6.63
C GLU A 174 -35.71 21.48 7.50
N GLY A 175 -35.97 22.07 8.67
CA GLY A 175 -36.92 21.52 9.60
C GLY A 175 -37.37 22.51 10.66
N ILE A 176 -38.48 22.17 11.28
CA ILE A 176 -38.98 22.81 12.50
C ILE A 176 -39.42 21.68 13.42
N SER A 177 -38.85 21.64 14.60
CA SER A 177 -39.23 20.69 15.64
C SER A 177 -39.76 21.44 16.87
N SER A 178 -40.64 20.80 17.62
CA SER A 178 -41.09 21.28 18.95
C SER A 178 -40.39 20.44 19.99
N THR A 179 -39.69 21.09 20.89
CA THR A 179 -39.09 20.47 22.09
C THR A 179 -40.11 20.27 23.19
#